data_c43f30b656a7a6327b347d9e5eab8bf0
#
_entry.id   c43f30b656a7a6327b347d9e5eab8bf0
#
_cell.length_a   1.000
_cell.length_b   1.000
_cell.length_c   1.000
_cell.angle_alpha   90.00
_cell.angle_beta   90.00
_cell.angle_gamma   90.00
#
_symmetry.space_group_name_H-M   'P 1'
#
loop_
_entity.id
_entity.type
_entity.pdbx_description
1 polymer ?
#
loop_
_entity_poly.entity_id
_entity_poly.type
_entity_poly.pdbx_seq_one_letter_code
_entity_poly.pdbx_strand_id
1 'polypeptide(L)'
;MIHIRTAEEIELLHQAAQVVSRTLGILAKEVKPGVTTLYLDKLAEEYIRSQGAIPGFLGLYGFPNTLCMSPNAQVVHGIPNDRPLQEGDIISIDCGALKNGYYGDHAYTFEVGEVAPEVKELLRVTKESLYIGIRQFRGGNRVGDVGNAIQQHCEAHGYGVVRELVGHGVGRKMHEDPEMPNYGKRGSGKKFKDGMVVAIEPMINMGTKSIRQLKDGWTILTADGKPSAHFEHDVALIDGKPKLLSTFKYIYEALGIESNEEEEFLLN
;
A
#
# COMPACT_ATOMS: atom_id res chain seq x y z
N MET A 1 16.28 8.72 11.52
CA MET A 1 17.25 9.45 10.64
C MET A 1 16.89 9.12 9.18
N ILE A 2 16.74 10.15 8.32
CA ILE A 2 16.44 9.95 6.90
C ILE A 2 17.69 9.42 6.20
N HIS A 3 17.57 8.32 5.48
CA HIS A 3 18.63 7.72 4.68
C HIS A 3 18.57 8.21 3.23
N ILE A 4 19.73 8.52 2.67
CA ILE A 4 19.89 8.83 1.25
C ILE A 4 20.57 7.63 0.61
N ARG A 5 19.89 7.00 -0.34
CA ARG A 5 20.31 5.76 -0.99
C ARG A 5 21.15 6.05 -2.24
N THR A 6 22.14 5.22 -2.48
CA THR A 6 22.86 5.21 -3.75
C THR A 6 22.01 4.56 -4.86
N ALA A 7 22.42 4.70 -6.12
CA ALA A 7 21.74 4.05 -7.24
C ALA A 7 21.71 2.52 -7.09
N GLU A 8 22.80 1.92 -6.58
CA GLU A 8 22.90 0.48 -6.32
C GLU A 8 21.96 0.05 -5.20
N GLU A 9 21.82 0.85 -4.12
CA GLU A 9 20.88 0.55 -3.05
C GLU A 9 19.42 0.67 -3.53
N ILE A 10 19.11 1.67 -4.37
CA ILE A 10 17.76 1.82 -4.99
C ILE A 10 17.45 0.63 -5.89
N GLU A 11 18.43 0.10 -6.62
CA GLU A 11 18.23 -1.10 -7.43
C GLU A 11 17.93 -2.34 -6.56
N LEU A 12 18.57 -2.49 -5.40
CA LEU A 12 18.26 -3.58 -4.47
C LEU A 12 16.86 -3.43 -3.86
N LEU A 13 16.44 -2.21 -3.53
CA LEU A 13 15.07 -1.89 -3.12
C LEU A 13 14.06 -2.22 -4.23
N HIS A 14 14.36 -1.84 -5.47
CA HIS A 14 13.54 -2.20 -6.63
C HIS A 14 13.36 -3.72 -6.77
N GLN A 15 14.45 -4.50 -6.63
CA GLN A 15 14.37 -5.97 -6.67
C GLN A 15 13.46 -6.54 -5.58
N ALA A 16 13.50 -6.00 -4.37
CA ALA A 16 12.61 -6.40 -3.28
C ALA A 16 11.14 -6.03 -3.59
N ALA A 17 10.89 -4.79 -4.01
CA ALA A 17 9.57 -4.31 -4.41
C ALA A 17 8.97 -5.10 -5.58
N GLN A 18 9.80 -5.56 -6.55
CA GLN A 18 9.34 -6.41 -7.64
C GLN A 18 8.92 -7.82 -7.18
N VAL A 19 9.54 -8.37 -6.13
CA VAL A 19 9.07 -9.63 -5.52
C VAL A 19 7.66 -9.42 -4.97
N VAL A 20 7.44 -8.34 -4.23
CA VAL A 20 6.13 -8.00 -3.65
C VAL A 20 5.09 -7.78 -4.74
N SER A 21 5.40 -6.98 -5.77
CA SER A 21 4.49 -6.69 -6.87
C SER A 21 4.04 -7.97 -7.61
N ARG A 22 4.97 -8.91 -7.84
CA ARG A 22 4.65 -10.21 -8.44
C ARG A 22 3.84 -11.11 -7.50
N THR A 23 4.10 -11.04 -6.20
CA THR A 23 3.31 -11.77 -5.19
C THR A 23 1.85 -11.31 -5.27
N LEU A 24 1.58 -10.01 -5.27
CA LEU A 24 0.23 -9.48 -5.42
C LEU A 24 -0.43 -9.88 -6.76
N GLY A 25 0.35 -9.93 -7.85
CA GLY A 25 -0.13 -10.41 -9.15
C GLY A 25 -0.54 -11.89 -9.14
N ILE A 26 0.16 -12.75 -8.37
CA ILE A 26 -0.24 -14.15 -8.18
C ILE A 26 -1.50 -14.24 -7.35
N LEU A 27 -1.60 -13.47 -6.27
CA LEU A 27 -2.78 -13.43 -5.41
C LEU A 27 -4.02 -12.92 -6.14
N ALA A 28 -3.86 -11.96 -7.07
CA ALA A 28 -4.95 -11.42 -7.88
C ALA A 28 -5.75 -12.49 -8.63
N LYS A 29 -5.09 -13.58 -9.07
CA LYS A 29 -5.76 -14.71 -9.75
C LYS A 29 -6.60 -15.59 -8.81
N GLU A 30 -6.29 -15.55 -7.53
CA GLU A 30 -6.89 -16.40 -6.50
C GLU A 30 -7.93 -15.68 -5.64
N VAL A 31 -7.94 -14.35 -5.63
CA VAL A 31 -8.95 -13.57 -4.89
C VAL A 31 -10.32 -13.75 -5.55
N LYS A 32 -11.18 -14.53 -4.89
CA LYS A 32 -12.56 -14.83 -5.34
C LYS A 32 -13.42 -15.29 -4.17
N PRO A 33 -14.75 -15.28 -4.30
CA PRO A 33 -15.63 -15.81 -3.27
C PRO A 33 -15.29 -17.26 -2.90
N GLY A 34 -15.32 -17.57 -1.61
CA GLY A 34 -15.02 -18.89 -1.06
C GLY A 34 -13.55 -19.14 -0.71
N VAL A 35 -12.63 -18.28 -1.13
CA VAL A 35 -11.21 -18.40 -0.75
C VAL A 35 -10.98 -17.82 0.64
N THR A 36 -10.13 -18.45 1.44
CA THR A 36 -9.76 -17.96 2.76
C THR A 36 -8.50 -17.09 2.69
N THR A 37 -8.43 -16.09 3.57
CA THR A 37 -7.24 -15.24 3.66
C THR A 37 -6.00 -16.03 4.13
N LEU A 38 -6.19 -17.09 4.91
CA LEU A 38 -5.10 -17.97 5.33
C LEU A 38 -4.51 -18.76 4.16
N TYR A 39 -5.33 -19.18 3.18
CA TYR A 39 -4.83 -19.82 1.95
C TYR A 39 -3.97 -18.84 1.14
N LEU A 40 -4.43 -17.60 0.97
CA LEU A 40 -3.69 -16.56 0.24
C LEU A 40 -2.37 -16.20 0.94
N ASP A 41 -2.37 -16.13 2.27
CA ASP A 41 -1.17 -15.90 3.09
C ASP A 41 -0.09 -16.95 2.84
N LYS A 42 -0.50 -18.25 2.87
CA LYS A 42 0.39 -19.38 2.60
C LYS A 42 0.96 -19.33 1.17
N LEU A 43 0.13 -19.03 0.18
CA LEU A 43 0.54 -18.92 -1.22
C LEU A 43 1.59 -17.80 -1.40
N ALA A 44 1.38 -16.66 -0.74
CA ALA A 44 2.33 -15.55 -0.74
C ALA A 44 3.67 -15.96 -0.10
N GLU A 45 3.64 -16.61 1.05
CA GLU A 45 4.85 -17.07 1.73
C GLU A 45 5.66 -18.03 0.85
N GLU A 46 5.01 -19.03 0.26
CA GLU A 46 5.64 -20.00 -0.64
C GLU A 46 6.32 -19.30 -1.83
N TYR A 47 5.61 -18.34 -2.45
CA TYR A 47 6.17 -17.59 -3.58
C TYR A 47 7.35 -16.70 -3.17
N ILE A 48 7.21 -15.88 -2.13
CA ILE A 48 8.28 -15.00 -1.64
C ILE A 48 9.55 -15.82 -1.36
N ARG A 49 9.42 -16.94 -0.66
CA ARG A 49 10.57 -17.84 -0.37
C ARG A 49 11.17 -18.46 -1.62
N SER A 50 10.35 -18.81 -2.61
CA SER A 50 10.83 -19.34 -3.90
C SER A 50 11.68 -18.32 -4.69
N GLN A 51 11.47 -17.02 -4.43
CA GLN A 51 12.25 -15.93 -5.03
C GLN A 51 13.56 -15.64 -4.27
N GLY A 52 13.93 -16.45 -3.29
CA GLY A 52 15.10 -16.22 -2.44
C GLY A 52 14.95 -14.99 -1.55
N ALA A 53 13.72 -14.62 -1.21
CA ALA A 53 13.37 -13.53 -0.31
C ALA A 53 12.77 -14.06 0.99
N ILE A 54 12.64 -13.21 1.98
CA ILE A 54 12.03 -13.51 3.29
C ILE A 54 10.74 -12.69 3.40
N PRO A 55 9.60 -13.28 3.86
CA PRO A 55 8.40 -12.52 4.18
C PRO A 55 8.70 -11.36 5.13
N GLY A 56 8.31 -10.14 4.73
CA GLY A 56 8.73 -8.92 5.43
C GLY A 56 7.99 -8.69 6.74
N PHE A 57 6.73 -9.13 6.83
CA PHE A 57 5.90 -8.90 8.01
C PHE A 57 5.91 -10.05 9.01
N LEU A 58 6.21 -11.28 8.57
CA LEU A 58 6.22 -12.45 9.46
C LEU A 58 7.24 -12.28 10.59
N GLY A 59 6.74 -12.15 11.81
CA GLY A 59 7.54 -11.90 13.00
C GLY A 59 7.95 -10.44 13.23
N LEU A 60 7.67 -9.54 12.29
CA LEU A 60 7.95 -8.10 12.46
C LEU A 60 7.09 -7.53 13.59
N TYR A 61 7.71 -7.02 14.63
CA TYR A 61 7.06 -6.58 15.88
C TYR A 61 6.13 -7.63 16.51
N GLY A 62 6.28 -8.91 16.14
CA GLY A 62 5.43 -10.02 16.61
C GLY A 62 4.21 -10.29 15.72
N PHE A 63 4.09 -9.69 14.54
CA PHE A 63 3.00 -10.00 13.60
C PHE A 63 3.05 -11.49 13.17
N PRO A 64 1.92 -12.23 13.22
CA PRO A 64 1.96 -13.70 13.11
C PRO A 64 2.03 -14.27 11.70
N ASN A 65 1.78 -13.45 10.65
CA ASN A 65 1.56 -13.90 9.29
C ASN A 65 2.47 -13.20 8.26
N THR A 66 2.45 -13.68 7.02
CA THR A 66 3.20 -13.12 5.89
C THR A 66 2.55 -11.87 5.34
N LEU A 67 1.22 -11.82 5.31
CA LEU A 67 0.41 -10.73 4.75
C LEU A 67 -0.44 -10.05 5.82
N CYS A 68 -0.66 -8.75 5.68
CA CYS A 68 -1.79 -8.08 6.30
C CYS A 68 -3.00 -8.20 5.36
N MET A 69 -4.09 -8.78 5.83
CA MET A 69 -5.29 -9.05 5.03
C MET A 69 -6.52 -8.44 5.68
N SER A 70 -7.00 -7.35 5.09
CA SER A 70 -7.97 -6.46 5.71
C SER A 70 -9.25 -6.36 4.87
N PRO A 71 -10.27 -7.23 5.10
CA PRO A 71 -11.53 -7.17 4.37
C PRO A 71 -12.46 -6.06 4.88
N ASN A 72 -13.16 -5.40 3.94
CA ASN A 72 -14.26 -4.46 4.15
C ASN A 72 -13.92 -3.30 5.10
N ALA A 73 -14.47 -3.33 6.33
CA ALA A 73 -14.26 -2.30 7.34
C ALA A 73 -12.88 -2.39 8.04
N GLN A 74 -12.07 -3.39 7.73
CA GLN A 74 -10.70 -3.43 8.20
C GLN A 74 -9.85 -2.50 7.34
N VAL A 75 -9.17 -1.58 8.01
CA VAL A 75 -8.31 -0.58 7.36
C VAL A 75 -6.99 -1.22 6.96
N VAL A 76 -6.25 -1.73 7.96
CA VAL A 76 -4.95 -2.42 7.80
C VAL A 76 -4.72 -3.42 8.93
N HIS A 77 -3.62 -4.16 8.83
CA HIS A 77 -3.10 -5.11 9.81
C HIS A 77 -4.07 -6.25 10.17
N GLY A 78 -5.02 -6.56 9.28
CA GLY A 78 -5.89 -7.71 9.45
C GLY A 78 -5.08 -9.01 9.45
N ILE A 79 -5.35 -9.89 10.43
CA ILE A 79 -4.68 -11.19 10.53
C ILE A 79 -5.40 -12.20 9.63
N PRO A 80 -4.67 -12.90 8.72
CA PRO A 80 -5.21 -14.00 7.92
C PRO A 80 -5.91 -15.06 8.78
N ASN A 81 -7.04 -15.56 8.28
CA ASN A 81 -7.86 -16.55 8.99
C ASN A 81 -8.59 -17.47 8.00
N ASP A 82 -9.35 -18.42 8.53
CA ASP A 82 -10.09 -19.44 7.78
C ASP A 82 -11.50 -19.02 7.31
N ARG A 83 -11.89 -17.77 7.58
CA ARG A 83 -13.18 -17.24 7.10
C ARG A 83 -13.09 -17.00 5.58
N PRO A 84 -13.97 -17.63 4.77
CA PRO A 84 -13.97 -17.44 3.34
C PRO A 84 -14.47 -16.03 2.97
N LEU A 85 -13.83 -15.43 1.96
CA LEU A 85 -14.27 -14.20 1.33
C LEU A 85 -15.64 -14.42 0.67
N GLN A 86 -16.48 -13.39 0.69
CA GLN A 86 -17.84 -13.43 0.15
C GLN A 86 -17.94 -12.59 -1.11
N GLU A 87 -18.92 -12.91 -1.94
CA GLU A 87 -19.33 -12.06 -3.07
C GLU A 87 -19.66 -10.64 -2.57
N GLY A 88 -19.09 -9.62 -3.19
CA GLY A 88 -19.28 -8.21 -2.81
C GLY A 88 -18.32 -7.69 -1.75
N ASP A 89 -17.44 -8.53 -1.20
CA ASP A 89 -16.37 -8.07 -0.32
C ASP A 89 -15.33 -7.26 -1.11
N ILE A 90 -14.60 -6.40 -0.42
CA ILE A 90 -13.30 -5.91 -0.83
C ILE A 90 -12.23 -6.39 0.16
N ILE A 91 -11.00 -6.56 -0.30
CA ILE A 91 -9.91 -6.93 0.58
C ILE A 91 -8.64 -6.15 0.25
N SER A 92 -8.14 -5.39 1.21
CA SER A 92 -6.81 -4.81 1.15
C SER A 92 -5.78 -5.88 1.51
N ILE A 93 -4.89 -6.17 0.59
CA ILE A 93 -3.76 -7.08 0.79
C ILE A 93 -2.48 -6.25 0.78
N ASP A 94 -1.79 -6.27 1.90
CA ASP A 94 -0.53 -5.59 2.11
C ASP A 94 0.57 -6.63 2.32
N CYS A 95 1.67 -6.49 1.60
CA CYS A 95 2.73 -7.47 1.47
C CYS A 95 4.10 -6.82 1.49
N GLY A 96 4.96 -7.29 2.39
CA GLY A 96 6.35 -6.92 2.44
C GLY A 96 7.30 -8.09 2.16
N ALA A 97 8.47 -7.80 1.57
CA ALA A 97 9.53 -8.80 1.37
C ALA A 97 10.91 -8.21 1.64
N LEU A 98 11.77 -9.01 2.27
CA LEU A 98 13.19 -8.71 2.46
C LEU A 98 14.03 -9.50 1.46
N LYS A 99 14.72 -8.80 0.56
CA LYS A 99 15.62 -9.40 -0.42
C LYS A 99 16.94 -8.63 -0.48
N ASN A 100 18.05 -9.36 -0.49
CA ASN A 100 19.39 -8.77 -0.57
C ASN A 100 19.67 -7.69 0.51
N GLY A 101 19.03 -7.83 1.69
CA GLY A 101 19.18 -6.90 2.82
C GLY A 101 18.37 -5.60 2.72
N TYR A 102 17.41 -5.53 1.78
CA TYR A 102 16.48 -4.41 1.62
C TYR A 102 15.03 -4.89 1.57
N TYR A 103 14.14 -4.07 2.14
CA TYR A 103 12.70 -4.33 2.13
C TYR A 103 12.04 -3.73 0.88
N GLY A 104 10.99 -4.38 0.42
CA GLY A 104 9.99 -3.83 -0.47
C GLY A 104 8.64 -3.94 0.20
N ASP A 105 7.78 -2.97 -0.03
CA ASP A 105 6.44 -2.83 0.55
C ASP A 105 5.43 -2.44 -0.51
N HIS A 106 4.22 -3.01 -0.45
CA HIS A 106 3.23 -2.73 -1.47
C HIS A 106 1.85 -3.27 -1.12
N ALA A 107 0.80 -2.45 -1.31
CA ALA A 107 -0.57 -2.84 -1.01
C ALA A 107 -1.53 -2.56 -2.17
N TYR A 108 -2.56 -3.40 -2.27
CA TYR A 108 -3.65 -3.25 -3.23
C TYR A 108 -4.97 -3.72 -2.62
N THR A 109 -6.06 -3.00 -2.91
CA THR A 109 -7.41 -3.42 -2.51
C THR A 109 -8.11 -4.09 -3.69
N PHE A 110 -8.44 -5.37 -3.53
CA PHE A 110 -9.10 -6.21 -4.52
C PHE A 110 -10.61 -6.23 -4.32
N GLU A 111 -11.35 -6.29 -5.42
CA GLU A 111 -12.77 -6.64 -5.45
C GLU A 111 -12.91 -8.18 -5.36
N VAL A 112 -13.90 -8.67 -4.61
CA VAL A 112 -14.23 -10.09 -4.50
C VAL A 112 -15.58 -10.34 -5.19
N GLY A 113 -15.53 -10.77 -6.44
CA GLY A 113 -16.71 -10.83 -7.30
C GLY A 113 -17.22 -9.44 -7.66
N GLU A 114 -18.53 -9.27 -7.75
CA GLU A 114 -19.17 -8.00 -8.09
C GLU A 114 -19.42 -7.16 -6.82
N VAL A 115 -18.81 -5.98 -6.74
CA VAL A 115 -18.96 -5.07 -5.59
C VAL A 115 -19.90 -3.90 -5.93
N ALA A 116 -20.47 -3.29 -4.90
CA ALA A 116 -21.40 -2.16 -5.06
C ALA A 116 -20.72 -0.95 -5.73
N PRO A 117 -21.45 -0.16 -6.56
CA PRO A 117 -20.88 0.98 -7.28
C PRO A 117 -20.18 2.01 -6.37
N GLU A 118 -20.74 2.27 -5.19
CA GLU A 118 -20.14 3.19 -4.21
C GLU A 118 -18.81 2.66 -3.63
N VAL A 119 -18.63 1.34 -3.58
CA VAL A 119 -17.37 0.70 -3.17
C VAL A 119 -16.34 0.81 -4.31
N LYS A 120 -16.75 0.57 -5.57
CA LYS A 120 -15.87 0.80 -6.74
C LYS A 120 -15.35 2.23 -6.78
N GLU A 121 -16.24 3.20 -6.48
CA GLU A 121 -15.85 4.62 -6.41
C GLU A 121 -14.84 4.89 -5.30
N LEU A 122 -14.98 4.28 -4.11
CA LEU A 122 -13.97 4.36 -3.05
C LEU A 122 -12.62 3.85 -3.52
N LEU A 123 -12.59 2.66 -4.17
CA LEU A 123 -11.34 2.08 -4.68
C LEU A 123 -10.69 3.00 -5.73
N ARG A 124 -11.48 3.52 -6.67
CA ARG A 124 -11.00 4.45 -7.70
C ARG A 124 -10.37 5.69 -7.09
N VAL A 125 -11.09 6.38 -6.20
CA VAL A 125 -10.64 7.63 -5.57
C VAL A 125 -9.40 7.40 -4.71
N THR A 126 -9.35 6.28 -3.97
CA THR A 126 -8.18 5.95 -3.15
C THR A 126 -6.95 5.71 -4.02
N LYS A 127 -7.07 4.93 -5.09
CA LYS A 127 -5.97 4.68 -6.04
C LYS A 127 -5.51 5.97 -6.73
N GLU A 128 -6.44 6.80 -7.17
CA GLU A 128 -6.10 8.12 -7.74
C GLU A 128 -5.34 8.99 -6.74
N SER A 129 -5.76 9.00 -5.47
CA SER A 129 -5.11 9.79 -4.43
C SER A 129 -3.64 9.37 -4.22
N LEU A 130 -3.33 8.06 -4.35
CA LEU A 130 -1.97 7.55 -4.31
C LEU A 130 -1.11 8.21 -5.41
N TYR A 131 -1.53 8.18 -6.66
CA TYR A 131 -0.78 8.79 -7.76
C TYR A 131 -0.69 10.31 -7.65
N ILE A 132 -1.75 10.98 -7.17
CA ILE A 132 -1.73 12.41 -6.86
C ILE A 132 -0.66 12.72 -5.81
N GLY A 133 -0.57 11.91 -4.76
CA GLY A 133 0.48 12.00 -3.73
C GLY A 133 1.87 11.78 -4.31
N ILE A 134 2.07 10.72 -5.10
CA ILE A 134 3.34 10.38 -5.74
C ILE A 134 3.85 11.53 -6.62
N ARG A 135 2.98 12.21 -7.37
CA ARG A 135 3.37 13.39 -8.17
C ARG A 135 3.90 14.55 -7.32
N GLN A 136 3.52 14.63 -6.04
CA GLN A 136 4.07 15.63 -5.12
C GLN A 136 5.40 15.19 -4.49
N PHE A 137 5.78 13.93 -4.58
CA PHE A 137 7.08 13.44 -4.12
C PHE A 137 8.17 13.82 -5.12
N ARG A 138 8.54 15.10 -5.14
CA ARG A 138 9.50 15.69 -6.08
C ARG A 138 10.49 16.62 -5.40
N GLY A 139 11.61 16.86 -6.05
CA GLY A 139 12.64 17.79 -5.57
C GLY A 139 12.06 19.18 -5.29
N GLY A 140 12.37 19.71 -4.11
CA GLY A 140 11.86 20.99 -3.65
C GLY A 140 10.59 20.94 -2.80
N ASN A 141 9.72 19.96 -3.00
CA ASN A 141 8.53 19.72 -2.17
C ASN A 141 8.87 19.13 -0.80
N ARG A 142 7.86 19.03 0.04
CA ARG A 142 7.94 18.54 1.42
C ARG A 142 6.88 17.47 1.67
N VAL A 143 7.04 16.73 2.76
CA VAL A 143 6.11 15.69 3.21
C VAL A 143 4.65 16.20 3.24
N GLY A 144 4.42 17.41 3.76
CA GLY A 144 3.07 17.98 3.81
C GLY A 144 2.46 18.29 2.45
N ASP A 145 3.24 18.41 1.38
CA ASP A 145 2.71 18.59 0.02
C ASP A 145 2.05 17.29 -0.48
N VAL A 146 2.66 16.13 -0.20
CA VAL A 146 2.11 14.81 -0.50
C VAL A 146 0.81 14.60 0.26
N GLY A 147 0.87 14.71 1.60
CA GLY A 147 -0.31 14.46 2.44
C GLY A 147 -1.45 15.43 2.17
N ASN A 148 -1.16 16.71 1.91
CA ASN A 148 -2.19 17.69 1.56
C ASN A 148 -2.89 17.33 0.24
N ALA A 149 -2.15 16.90 -0.79
CA ALA A 149 -2.72 16.55 -2.08
C ALA A 149 -3.63 15.33 -1.99
N ILE A 150 -3.22 14.27 -1.26
CA ILE A 150 -4.05 13.10 -0.97
C ILE A 150 -5.33 13.52 -0.24
N GLN A 151 -5.18 14.27 0.86
CA GLN A 151 -6.28 14.71 1.69
C GLN A 151 -7.31 15.51 0.92
N GLN A 152 -6.90 16.52 0.16
CA GLN A 152 -7.81 17.37 -0.61
C GLN A 152 -8.61 16.57 -1.64
N HIS A 153 -7.98 15.60 -2.31
CA HIS A 153 -8.66 14.76 -3.29
C HIS A 153 -9.72 13.88 -2.60
N CYS A 154 -9.36 13.16 -1.55
CA CYS A 154 -10.28 12.23 -0.88
C CYS A 154 -11.43 12.95 -0.15
N GLU A 155 -11.13 14.05 0.59
CA GLU A 155 -12.15 14.83 1.31
C GLU A 155 -13.12 15.53 0.36
N ALA A 156 -12.69 15.92 -0.86
CA ALA A 156 -13.58 16.48 -1.89
C ALA A 156 -14.63 15.45 -2.39
N HIS A 157 -14.33 14.14 -2.29
CA HIS A 157 -15.27 13.05 -2.57
C HIS A 157 -16.06 12.60 -1.33
N GLY A 158 -15.90 13.28 -0.18
CA GLY A 158 -16.61 12.98 1.06
C GLY A 158 -16.04 11.82 1.87
N TYR A 159 -14.82 11.37 1.57
CA TYR A 159 -14.15 10.25 2.24
C TYR A 159 -13.27 10.70 3.41
N GLY A 160 -13.15 9.83 4.42
CA GLY A 160 -12.32 10.04 5.58
C GLY A 160 -10.87 9.58 5.35
N VAL A 161 -9.90 10.48 5.55
CA VAL A 161 -8.47 10.14 5.48
C VAL A 161 -7.99 9.73 6.87
N VAL A 162 -7.49 8.50 7.02
CA VAL A 162 -6.93 7.97 8.28
C VAL A 162 -5.69 8.78 8.67
N ARG A 163 -5.55 9.08 9.98
CA ARG A 163 -4.49 9.97 10.48
C ARG A 163 -3.52 9.31 11.44
N GLU A 164 -3.93 8.24 12.09
CA GLU A 164 -3.15 7.52 13.10
C GLU A 164 -2.10 6.58 12.49
N LEU A 165 -2.26 6.28 11.20
CA LEU A 165 -1.37 5.43 10.41
C LEU A 165 -0.89 6.22 9.21
N VAL A 166 0.38 6.05 8.88
CA VAL A 166 1.07 6.89 7.90
C VAL A 166 2.08 6.07 7.11
N GLY A 167 2.38 6.48 5.90
CA GLY A 167 3.49 5.94 5.14
C GLY A 167 4.86 6.28 5.78
N HIS A 168 5.90 5.72 5.25
CA HIS A 168 7.22 5.75 5.89
C HIS A 168 8.37 5.67 4.88
N GLY A 169 9.58 5.96 5.31
CA GLY A 169 10.78 5.56 4.59
C GLY A 169 10.90 4.04 4.57
N VAL A 170 11.43 3.48 3.50
CA VAL A 170 11.70 2.06 3.37
C VAL A 170 13.16 1.82 2.99
N GLY A 171 13.77 0.73 3.50
CA GLY A 171 15.17 0.50 3.27
C GLY A 171 15.71 -0.80 3.84
N ARG A 172 16.74 -0.71 4.67
CA ARG A 172 17.27 -1.85 5.43
C ARG A 172 16.37 -2.26 6.59
N LYS A 173 15.47 -1.37 6.99
CA LYS A 173 14.33 -1.67 7.87
C LYS A 173 13.05 -1.43 7.09
N MET A 174 11.99 -2.15 7.46
CA MET A 174 10.65 -1.96 6.90
C MET A 174 10.21 -0.51 7.11
N HIS A 175 10.26 -0.01 8.33
CA HIS A 175 9.87 1.34 8.68
C HIS A 175 11.08 2.19 9.01
N GLU A 176 11.33 3.20 8.19
CA GLU A 176 12.38 4.21 8.36
C GLU A 176 11.78 5.64 8.32
N ASP A 177 12.57 6.63 8.69
CA ASP A 177 12.23 8.04 8.45
C ASP A 177 12.29 8.38 6.92
N PRO A 178 11.46 9.32 6.45
CA PRO A 178 10.50 10.10 7.20
C PRO A 178 9.14 9.39 7.29
N GLU A 179 8.33 9.76 8.28
CA GLU A 179 6.89 9.50 8.21
C GLU A 179 6.28 10.26 7.02
N MET A 180 5.33 9.62 6.33
CA MET A 180 4.63 10.11 5.15
C MET A 180 3.11 10.15 5.38
N PRO A 181 2.58 11.11 6.19
CA PRO A 181 1.15 11.21 6.44
C PRO A 181 0.36 11.47 5.15
N ASN A 182 -0.82 10.86 5.07
CA ASN A 182 -1.77 11.05 3.97
C ASN A 182 -2.63 12.32 4.14
N TYR A 183 -2.25 13.20 5.04
CA TYR A 183 -2.88 14.49 5.35
C TYR A 183 -1.81 15.50 5.74
N GLY A 184 -2.17 16.77 5.73
CA GLY A 184 -1.26 17.79 6.22
C GLY A 184 -1.43 19.18 5.60
N LYS A 185 -0.50 20.06 5.96
CA LYS A 185 -0.44 21.42 5.44
C LYS A 185 0.60 21.50 4.32
N ARG A 186 0.21 22.07 3.18
CA ARG A 186 1.12 22.34 2.07
C ARG A 186 2.37 23.11 2.53
N GLY A 187 3.55 22.68 2.07
CA GLY A 187 4.84 23.28 2.39
C GLY A 187 5.37 22.95 3.79
N SER A 188 4.74 22.05 4.55
CA SER A 188 5.19 21.65 5.87
C SER A 188 6.01 20.35 5.84
N GLY A 189 6.72 20.06 6.92
CA GLY A 189 7.48 18.83 7.11
C GLY A 189 8.85 18.81 6.44
N LYS A 190 9.45 17.63 6.36
CA LYS A 190 10.79 17.41 5.79
C LYS A 190 10.79 17.68 4.29
N LYS A 191 11.87 18.31 3.81
CA LYS A 191 12.09 18.55 2.37
C LYS A 191 12.62 17.29 1.72
N PHE A 192 12.11 16.96 0.54
CA PHE A 192 12.59 15.81 -0.23
C PHE A 192 13.94 16.08 -0.87
N LYS A 193 14.74 15.02 -0.97
CA LYS A 193 16.08 15.02 -1.58
C LYS A 193 16.26 13.75 -2.40
N ASP A 194 17.01 13.84 -3.48
CA ASP A 194 17.38 12.68 -4.28
C ASP A 194 18.02 11.58 -3.43
N GLY A 195 17.71 10.35 -3.74
CA GLY A 195 18.09 9.17 -2.98
C GLY A 195 17.16 8.82 -1.81
N MET A 196 16.12 9.62 -1.52
CA MET A 196 15.08 9.21 -0.57
C MET A 196 14.19 8.14 -1.21
N VAL A 197 13.84 7.11 -0.41
CA VAL A 197 12.89 6.06 -0.79
C VAL A 197 11.83 5.98 0.28
N VAL A 198 10.56 6.00 -0.12
CA VAL A 198 9.40 6.03 0.78
C VAL A 198 8.28 5.14 0.28
N ALA A 199 7.49 4.60 1.20
CA ALA A 199 6.15 4.07 0.97
C ALA A 199 5.15 5.22 1.04
N ILE A 200 4.30 5.35 0.01
CA ILE A 200 3.15 6.26 -0.02
C ILE A 200 1.91 5.39 -0.08
N GLU A 201 1.07 5.47 0.96
CA GLU A 201 0.06 4.45 1.25
C GLU A 201 -1.25 5.07 1.80
N PRO A 202 -2.05 5.75 0.98
CA PRO A 202 -3.33 6.28 1.44
C PRO A 202 -4.26 5.17 1.94
N MET A 203 -4.74 5.34 3.19
CA MET A 203 -5.79 4.56 3.84
C MET A 203 -7.03 5.44 3.93
N ILE A 204 -8.06 5.10 3.16
CA ILE A 204 -9.23 5.96 2.93
C ILE A 204 -10.51 5.23 3.33
N ASN A 205 -11.25 5.80 4.26
CA ASN A 205 -12.51 5.27 4.74
C ASN A 205 -13.69 5.86 3.95
N MET A 206 -14.65 5.02 3.58
CA MET A 206 -15.90 5.46 2.93
C MET A 206 -16.69 6.43 3.81
N GLY A 207 -16.52 6.36 5.12
CA GLY A 207 -17.20 7.19 6.10
C GLY A 207 -16.26 8.14 6.83
N THR A 208 -16.27 8.07 8.15
CA THR A 208 -15.44 8.94 8.99
C THR A 208 -13.96 8.51 8.96
N LYS A 209 -13.06 9.46 9.23
CA LYS A 209 -11.62 9.18 9.36
C LYS A 209 -11.25 8.37 10.62
N SER A 210 -12.17 8.21 11.55
CA SER A 210 -11.92 7.60 12.85
C SER A 210 -11.74 6.09 12.73
N ILE A 211 -10.81 5.56 13.49
CA ILE A 211 -10.49 4.14 13.53
C ILE A 211 -10.57 3.58 14.95
N ARG A 212 -10.57 2.26 15.07
CA ARG A 212 -10.43 1.54 16.34
C ARG A 212 -9.62 0.28 16.16
N GLN A 213 -8.84 -0.09 17.15
CA GLN A 213 -8.06 -1.32 17.16
C GLN A 213 -8.85 -2.46 17.81
N LEU A 214 -8.72 -3.68 17.27
CA LEU A 214 -9.27 -4.88 17.87
C LEU A 214 -8.43 -5.38 19.04
N LYS A 215 -9.01 -6.30 19.83
CA LYS A 215 -8.35 -6.91 20.99
C LYS A 215 -7.20 -7.86 20.61
N ASP A 216 -7.08 -8.22 19.33
CA ASP A 216 -5.94 -9.00 18.82
C ASP A 216 -4.62 -8.20 18.82
N GLY A 217 -4.70 -6.88 19.07
CA GLY A 217 -3.55 -5.99 19.15
C GLY A 217 -3.04 -5.53 17.78
N TRP A 218 -3.65 -5.98 16.66
CA TRP A 218 -3.20 -5.69 15.30
C TRP A 218 -4.28 -5.04 14.43
N THR A 219 -5.39 -5.73 14.24
CA THR A 219 -6.42 -5.35 13.28
C THR A 219 -7.01 -3.98 13.59
N ILE A 220 -6.92 -3.07 12.61
CA ILE A 220 -7.49 -1.73 12.66
C ILE A 220 -8.79 -1.71 11.85
N LEU A 221 -9.86 -1.23 12.46
CA LEU A 221 -11.18 -1.08 11.83
C LEU A 221 -11.58 0.38 11.71
N THR A 222 -12.42 0.68 10.72
CA THR A 222 -13.18 1.94 10.71
C THR A 222 -14.09 2.00 11.93
N ALA A 223 -14.25 3.18 12.53
CA ALA A 223 -15.09 3.33 13.74
C ALA A 223 -16.58 3.18 13.43
N ASP A 224 -17.00 3.51 12.21
CA ASP A 224 -18.40 3.47 11.76
C ASP A 224 -18.79 2.17 11.04
N GLY A 225 -17.84 1.23 10.84
CA GLY A 225 -18.08 -0.05 10.19
C GLY A 225 -18.21 0.01 8.68
N LYS A 226 -18.01 1.17 8.05
CA LYS A 226 -18.02 1.32 6.59
C LYS A 226 -16.72 0.83 5.97
N PRO A 227 -16.71 0.46 4.67
CA PRO A 227 -15.52 0.00 3.96
C PRO A 227 -14.35 0.99 4.02
N SER A 228 -13.14 0.45 3.98
CA SER A 228 -11.88 1.18 3.81
C SER A 228 -11.08 0.60 2.66
N ALA A 229 -10.32 1.43 1.96
CA ALA A 229 -9.41 1.01 0.90
C ALA A 229 -7.97 1.46 1.23
N HIS A 230 -7.01 0.64 0.81
CA HIS A 230 -5.58 0.86 0.98
C HIS A 230 -4.86 0.53 -0.33
N PHE A 231 -4.11 1.47 -0.86
CA PHE A 231 -3.23 1.28 -2.01
C PHE A 231 -1.87 1.89 -1.68
N GLU A 232 -0.80 1.28 -2.17
CA GLU A 232 0.54 1.68 -1.80
C GLU A 232 1.54 1.45 -2.91
N HIS A 233 2.55 2.32 -2.98
CA HIS A 233 3.77 2.13 -3.77
C HIS A 233 5.02 2.53 -3.00
N ASP A 234 6.08 1.73 -3.17
CA ASP A 234 7.45 2.16 -2.92
C ASP A 234 7.93 3.10 -4.02
N VAL A 235 8.40 4.27 -3.63
CA VAL A 235 8.81 5.34 -4.56
C VAL A 235 10.18 5.89 -4.18
N ALA A 236 11.10 5.93 -5.15
CA ALA A 236 12.39 6.60 -5.03
C ALA A 236 12.35 8.02 -5.63
N LEU A 237 13.07 8.96 -5.05
CA LEU A 237 13.31 10.26 -5.66
C LEU A 237 14.65 10.24 -6.40
N ILE A 238 14.61 10.40 -7.74
CA ILE A 238 15.77 10.39 -8.61
C ILE A 238 15.70 11.57 -9.56
N ASP A 239 16.75 12.37 -9.63
CA ASP A 239 16.83 13.59 -10.48
C ASP A 239 15.63 14.52 -10.25
N GLY A 240 15.22 14.67 -9.00
CA GLY A 240 14.11 15.51 -8.59
C GLY A 240 12.72 14.99 -8.96
N LYS A 241 12.62 13.75 -9.47
CA LYS A 241 11.36 13.13 -9.93
C LYS A 241 11.07 11.82 -9.19
N PRO A 242 9.79 11.48 -8.95
CA PRO A 242 9.41 10.18 -8.41
C PRO A 242 9.66 9.06 -9.42
N LYS A 243 10.21 7.95 -8.95
CA LYS A 243 10.34 6.70 -9.69
C LYS A 243 9.70 5.58 -8.88
N LEU A 244 8.70 4.91 -9.44
CA LEU A 244 8.08 3.74 -8.83
C LEU A 244 9.09 2.59 -8.77
N LEU A 245 9.17 1.94 -7.61
CA LEU A 245 9.93 0.70 -7.40
C LEU A 245 9.02 -0.52 -7.42
N SER A 246 7.76 -0.38 -6.98
CA SER A 246 6.69 -1.36 -7.10
C SER A 246 5.76 -1.03 -8.28
N THR A 247 4.90 -1.97 -8.69
CA THR A 247 4.00 -1.80 -9.84
C THR A 247 2.73 -2.63 -9.69
N PHE A 248 1.57 -2.11 -10.14
CA PHE A 248 0.32 -2.86 -10.27
C PHE A 248 0.21 -3.67 -11.56
N LYS A 249 1.20 -3.57 -12.46
CA LYS A 249 1.20 -4.25 -13.77
C LYS A 249 0.86 -5.74 -13.67
N TYR A 250 1.48 -6.46 -12.72
CA TYR A 250 1.24 -7.90 -12.57
C TYR A 250 -0.18 -8.22 -12.08
N ILE A 251 -0.82 -7.31 -11.35
CA ILE A 251 -2.23 -7.41 -10.95
C ILE A 251 -3.12 -7.22 -12.19
N TYR A 252 -2.87 -6.18 -12.98
CA TYR A 252 -3.64 -5.90 -14.20
C TYR A 252 -3.54 -7.02 -15.22
N GLU A 253 -2.32 -7.54 -15.46
CA GLU A 253 -2.10 -8.72 -16.31
C GLU A 253 -2.87 -9.95 -15.80
N ALA A 254 -2.89 -10.18 -14.50
CA ALA A 254 -3.58 -11.31 -13.87
C ALA A 254 -5.12 -11.22 -14.01
N LEU A 255 -5.66 -10.01 -13.95
CA LEU A 255 -7.10 -9.73 -14.05
C LEU A 255 -7.58 -9.45 -15.49
N GLY A 256 -6.66 -9.44 -16.47
CA GLY A 256 -6.99 -9.11 -17.87
C GLY A 256 -7.42 -7.65 -18.07
N ILE A 257 -6.95 -6.74 -17.23
CA ILE A 257 -7.23 -5.32 -17.31
C ILE A 257 -6.18 -4.66 -18.21
N GLU A 258 -6.60 -4.06 -19.32
CA GLU A 258 -5.74 -3.18 -20.10
C GLU A 258 -5.65 -1.84 -19.39
N SER A 259 -4.52 -1.53 -18.78
CA SER A 259 -4.30 -0.26 -18.07
C SER A 259 -2.88 0.23 -18.25
N ASN A 260 -2.77 1.50 -18.64
CA ASN A 260 -1.55 2.30 -18.63
C ASN A 260 -1.59 3.34 -17.51
N GLU A 261 -2.45 3.14 -16.50
CA GLU A 261 -2.71 4.14 -15.44
C GLU A 261 -1.42 4.62 -14.77
N GLU A 262 -0.48 3.71 -14.47
CA GLU A 262 0.79 4.09 -13.84
C GLU A 262 1.59 5.05 -14.71
N GLU A 263 1.67 4.80 -16.02
CA GLU A 263 2.39 5.65 -16.96
C GLU A 263 1.64 6.97 -17.19
N GLU A 264 0.33 6.94 -17.38
CA GLU A 264 -0.50 8.12 -17.62
C GLU A 264 -0.53 9.06 -16.40
N PHE A 265 -0.64 8.52 -15.18
CA PHE A 265 -0.64 9.32 -13.96
C PHE A 265 0.73 9.96 -13.65
N LEU A 266 1.83 9.36 -14.08
CA LEU A 266 3.18 9.91 -13.86
C LEU A 266 3.58 10.91 -14.94
N LEU A 267 3.00 10.83 -16.14
CA LEU A 267 3.33 11.71 -17.28
C LEU A 267 2.52 13.02 -17.30
N ASN A 268 1.35 13.05 -16.65
CA ASN A 268 0.47 14.21 -16.54
C ASN A 268 0.62 14.92 -15.19
#